data_fad03f3cf1e0118b359d0079a63a89de
#
_entry.id   fad03f3cf1e0118b359d0079a63a89de
#
_cell.length_a   1.000
_cell.length_b   1.000
_cell.length_c   1.000
_cell.angle_alpha   90.00
_cell.angle_beta   90.00
_cell.angle_gamma   90.00
#
_symmetry.space_group_name_H-M   'P 1'
#
loop_
_entity.id
_entity.type
_entity.pdbx_description
1 polymer ?
#
loop_
_entity_poly.entity_id
_entity_poly.type
_entity_poly.pdbx_seq_one_letter_code
_entity_poly.pdbx_strand_id
1 'polypeptide(L)'
;MITILNREFVVDATVETAWAHLAKIEKWPSWARHIKDVKLSPSGDISHNSVGSLRLTNGIESEFRVTEFQLHQNWKWRGPFLWMRMEYDHRFEPLGDYKTKFTWIIEGEGIGASTIGRVFAWQYKRNLDKAIPLLQHEISNL
;
A
#
# COMPACT_ATOMS: atom_id res chain seq x y z
N MET A 1 1.17 3.99 18.51
CA MET A 1 0.27 3.76 17.38
C MET A 1 -0.55 2.51 17.60
N ILE A 2 -1.77 2.51 17.10
CA ILE A 2 -2.62 1.32 17.15
C ILE A 2 -2.75 0.73 15.74
N THR A 3 -2.86 -0.59 15.67
CA THR A 3 -3.10 -1.28 14.39
C THR A 3 -4.54 -1.06 13.97
N ILE A 4 -4.72 -0.47 12.79
CA ILE A 4 -6.03 -0.19 12.21
C ILE A 4 -6.44 -1.29 11.23
N LEU A 5 -5.47 -1.78 10.45
CA LEU A 5 -5.71 -2.82 9.46
C LEU A 5 -4.48 -3.72 9.34
N ASN A 6 -4.73 -5.01 9.19
CA ASN A 6 -3.72 -5.99 8.82
C ASN A 6 -4.33 -6.90 7.75
N ARG A 7 -3.76 -6.90 6.56
CA ARG A 7 -4.27 -7.70 5.44
C ARG A 7 -3.13 -8.51 4.82
N GLU A 8 -3.36 -9.80 4.70
CA GLU A 8 -2.41 -10.71 4.05
C GLU A 8 -3.05 -11.31 2.81
N PHE A 9 -2.25 -11.51 1.78
CA PHE A 9 -2.65 -12.25 0.58
C PHE A 9 -1.41 -12.77 -0.15
N VAL A 10 -1.61 -13.72 -1.05
CA VAL A 10 -0.54 -14.39 -1.79
C VAL A 10 -0.68 -14.10 -3.28
N VAL A 11 0.46 -13.89 -3.93
CA VAL A 11 0.54 -13.75 -5.38
C VAL A 11 1.44 -14.84 -5.96
N ASP A 12 1.17 -15.23 -7.21
CA ASP A 12 1.92 -16.27 -7.90
C ASP A 12 3.08 -15.64 -8.70
N ALA A 13 4.13 -15.27 -7.98
CA ALA A 13 5.34 -14.68 -8.55
C ALA A 13 6.48 -14.78 -7.54
N THR A 14 7.72 -14.69 -8.04
CA THR A 14 8.88 -14.54 -7.16
C THR A 14 8.80 -13.22 -6.40
N VAL A 15 9.51 -13.12 -5.27
CA VAL A 15 9.53 -11.89 -4.49
C VAL A 15 10.10 -10.72 -5.31
N GLU A 16 11.08 -10.99 -6.17
CA GLU A 16 11.67 -9.96 -7.03
C GLU A 16 10.66 -9.43 -8.04
N THR A 17 9.91 -10.32 -8.68
CA THR A 17 8.87 -9.94 -9.66
C THR A 17 7.73 -9.20 -8.98
N ALA A 18 7.26 -9.71 -7.83
CA ALA A 18 6.19 -9.08 -7.07
C ALA A 18 6.59 -7.69 -6.59
N TRP A 19 7.81 -7.54 -6.08
CA TRP A 19 8.34 -6.25 -5.67
C TRP A 19 8.42 -5.29 -6.84
N ALA A 20 9.02 -5.71 -7.96
CA ALA A 20 9.19 -4.87 -9.14
C ALA A 20 7.85 -4.34 -9.66
N HIS A 21 6.81 -5.16 -9.63
CA HIS A 21 5.48 -4.74 -10.06
C HIS A 21 4.86 -3.74 -9.08
N LEU A 22 4.91 -4.03 -7.78
CA LEU A 22 4.30 -3.18 -6.76
C LEU A 22 5.07 -1.88 -6.55
N ALA A 23 6.39 -1.89 -6.77
CA ALA A 23 7.24 -0.71 -6.60
C ALA A 23 6.90 0.43 -7.58
N LYS A 24 6.21 0.12 -8.67
CA LYS A 24 5.73 1.11 -9.65
C LYS A 24 4.44 1.75 -9.14
N ILE A 25 4.57 2.59 -8.12
CA ILE A 25 3.42 3.17 -7.40
C ILE A 25 2.52 3.98 -8.33
N GLU A 26 3.09 4.69 -9.30
CA GLU A 26 2.32 5.51 -10.24
C GLU A 26 1.41 4.67 -11.15
N LYS A 27 1.61 3.35 -11.18
CA LYS A 27 0.77 2.42 -11.95
C LYS A 27 -0.31 1.73 -11.13
N TRP A 28 -0.38 2.00 -9.85
CA TRP A 28 -1.37 1.38 -8.95
C TRP A 28 -2.82 1.55 -9.39
N PRO A 29 -3.24 2.64 -10.05
CA PRO A 29 -4.63 2.75 -10.50
C PRO A 29 -5.11 1.63 -11.43
N SER A 30 -4.21 0.87 -12.05
CA SER A 30 -4.60 -0.25 -12.92
C SER A 30 -5.30 -1.39 -12.16
N TRP A 31 -4.98 -1.58 -10.88
CA TRP A 31 -5.60 -2.59 -10.02
C TRP A 31 -6.29 -1.98 -8.79
N ALA A 32 -5.83 -0.86 -8.29
CA ALA A 32 -6.45 -0.13 -7.18
C ALA A 32 -7.39 0.93 -7.75
N ARG A 33 -8.59 0.50 -8.14
CA ARG A 33 -9.53 1.34 -8.90
C ARG A 33 -10.09 2.52 -8.11
N HIS A 34 -9.98 2.50 -6.78
CA HIS A 34 -10.33 3.63 -5.91
C HIS A 34 -9.29 4.75 -5.94
N ILE A 35 -8.11 4.48 -6.51
CA ILE A 35 -7.04 5.48 -6.68
C ILE A 35 -7.16 6.06 -8.09
N LYS A 36 -7.29 7.39 -8.17
CA LYS A 36 -7.35 8.10 -9.45
C LYS A 36 -5.98 8.25 -10.07
N ASP A 37 -5.04 8.78 -9.30
CA ASP A 37 -3.64 8.91 -9.73
C ASP A 37 -2.69 8.95 -8.53
N VAL A 38 -1.41 8.69 -8.80
CA VAL A 38 -0.33 8.79 -7.84
C VAL A 38 0.79 9.58 -8.49
N LYS A 39 1.39 10.49 -7.73
CA LYS A 39 2.60 11.22 -8.13
C LYS A 39 3.73 10.82 -7.19
N LEU A 40 4.86 10.45 -7.75
CA LEU A 40 6.03 10.02 -6.99
C LEU A 40 7.22 10.90 -7.35
N SER A 41 7.96 11.34 -6.35
CA SER A 41 9.17 12.13 -6.51
C SER A 41 10.32 11.49 -5.72
N PRO A 42 11.43 11.11 -6.35
CA PRO A 42 11.62 11.09 -7.80
C PRO A 42 10.70 10.10 -8.49
N SER A 43 10.33 10.38 -9.74
CA SER A 43 9.47 9.48 -10.53
C SER A 43 10.16 8.15 -10.78
N GLY A 44 9.38 7.09 -10.91
CA GLY A 44 9.89 5.74 -11.13
C GLY A 44 9.50 4.80 -9.99
N ASP A 45 10.42 3.91 -9.61
CA ASP A 45 10.16 2.96 -8.54
C ASP A 45 10.28 3.62 -7.17
N ILE A 46 9.50 3.11 -6.21
CA ILE A 46 9.61 3.53 -4.81
C ILE A 46 11.05 3.31 -4.31
N SER A 47 11.54 4.23 -3.49
CA SER A 47 12.88 4.18 -2.93
C SER A 47 12.89 4.74 -1.51
N HIS A 48 14.05 4.68 -0.85
CA HIS A 48 14.22 5.13 0.54
C HIS A 48 13.95 6.62 0.75
N ASN A 49 14.05 7.43 -0.29
CA ASN A 49 13.85 8.88 -0.20
C ASN A 49 12.61 9.36 -0.96
N SER A 50 11.73 8.45 -1.36
CA SER A 50 10.53 8.80 -2.10
C SER A 50 9.55 9.60 -1.25
N VAL A 51 8.96 10.61 -1.88
CA VAL A 51 7.80 11.34 -1.39
C VAL A 51 6.77 11.35 -2.50
N GLY A 52 5.50 11.44 -2.14
CA GLY A 52 4.48 11.44 -3.17
C GLY A 52 3.14 11.90 -2.68
N SER A 53 2.18 11.91 -3.59
CA SER A 53 0.78 12.16 -3.27
C SER A 53 -0.10 11.16 -4.00
N LEU A 54 -1.21 10.83 -3.37
CA LEU A 54 -2.17 9.85 -3.85
C LEU A 54 -3.53 10.53 -3.84
N ARG A 55 -4.23 10.50 -4.99
CA ARG A 55 -5.56 11.08 -5.12
C ARG A 55 -6.56 9.98 -5.37
N LEU A 56 -7.60 9.94 -4.54
CA LEU A 56 -8.69 8.98 -4.66
C LEU A 56 -9.75 9.49 -5.64
N THR A 57 -10.56 8.56 -6.14
CA THR A 57 -11.66 8.89 -7.06
C THR A 57 -12.74 9.76 -6.43
N ASN A 58 -12.84 9.78 -5.10
CA ASN A 58 -13.74 10.67 -4.37
C ASN A 58 -13.19 12.08 -4.16
N GLY A 59 -11.98 12.38 -4.67
CA GLY A 59 -11.34 13.68 -4.57
C GLY A 59 -10.43 13.88 -3.37
N ILE A 60 -10.40 12.94 -2.44
CA ILE A 60 -9.48 13.02 -1.29
C ILE A 60 -8.05 12.84 -1.79
N GLU A 61 -7.17 13.71 -1.32
CA GLU A 61 -5.74 13.69 -1.65
C GLU A 61 -4.94 13.50 -0.37
N SER A 62 -3.92 12.65 -0.42
CA SER A 62 -3.05 12.35 0.71
C SER A 62 -1.60 12.34 0.26
N GLU A 63 -0.74 13.01 1.03
CA GLU A 63 0.69 12.97 0.82
C GLU A 63 1.32 11.85 1.63
N PHE A 64 2.44 11.34 1.15
CA PHE A 64 3.19 10.32 1.89
C PHE A 64 4.69 10.51 1.72
N ARG A 65 5.44 9.99 2.71
CA ARG A 65 6.90 9.98 2.71
C ARG A 65 7.38 8.61 3.18
N VAL A 66 8.28 8.01 2.44
CA VAL A 66 8.90 6.74 2.84
C VAL A 66 9.75 6.96 4.08
N THR A 67 9.53 6.14 5.11
CA THR A 67 10.25 6.19 6.38
C THR A 67 11.12 4.98 6.62
N GLU A 68 10.84 3.86 5.93
CA GLU A 68 11.65 2.65 6.00
C GLU A 68 11.66 1.99 4.63
N PHE A 69 12.81 1.50 4.22
CA PHE A 69 12.95 0.83 2.92
C PHE A 69 13.99 -0.28 3.04
N GLN A 70 13.54 -1.52 2.80
CA GLN A 70 14.41 -2.71 2.78
C GLN A 70 14.06 -3.49 1.51
N LEU A 71 14.95 -3.46 0.54
CA LEU A 71 14.72 -4.06 -0.78
C LEU A 71 14.26 -5.51 -0.67
N HIS A 72 13.16 -5.85 -1.37
CA HIS A 72 12.51 -7.16 -1.39
C HIS A 72 11.96 -7.63 -0.04
N GLN A 73 11.94 -6.77 0.98
CA GLN A 73 11.40 -7.09 2.30
C GLN A 73 10.21 -6.21 2.65
N ASN A 74 10.40 -4.89 2.70
CA ASN A 74 9.30 -3.97 2.97
C ASN A 74 9.65 -2.53 2.65
N TRP A 75 8.62 -1.70 2.51
CA TRP A 75 8.75 -0.26 2.72
C TRP A 75 7.57 0.23 3.54
N LYS A 76 7.86 1.24 4.37
CA LYS A 76 6.84 1.98 5.09
C LYS A 76 6.77 3.39 4.56
N TRP A 77 5.57 3.92 4.48
CA TRP A 77 5.42 5.36 4.34
C TRP A 77 4.45 5.90 5.37
N ARG A 78 4.60 7.18 5.64
CA ARG A 78 3.79 7.92 6.59
C ARG A 78 3.03 9.01 5.86
N GLY A 79 1.74 9.17 6.19
CA GLY A 79 0.91 10.23 5.65
C GLY A 79 -0.25 10.52 6.57
N PRO A 80 -0.86 11.70 6.45
CA PRO A 80 -2.01 12.04 7.28
C PRO A 80 -3.29 11.42 6.75
N PHE A 81 -4.20 11.14 7.67
CA PHE A 81 -5.61 10.98 7.37
C PHE A 81 -6.38 11.88 8.34
N LEU A 82 -6.98 12.96 7.79
CA LEU A 82 -7.54 14.05 8.60
C LEU A 82 -6.43 14.63 9.49
N TRP A 83 -6.59 14.59 10.81
CA TRP A 83 -5.59 15.03 11.77
C TRP A 83 -4.75 13.90 12.35
N MET A 84 -5.03 12.65 11.96
CA MET A 84 -4.30 11.49 12.44
C MET A 84 -3.06 11.23 11.60
N ARG A 85 -2.01 10.77 12.25
CA ARG A 85 -0.82 10.26 11.56
C ARG A 85 -1.02 8.80 11.27
N MET A 86 -0.88 8.43 10.00
CA MET A 86 -1.02 7.06 9.53
C MET A 86 0.30 6.54 9.02
N GLU A 87 0.58 5.29 9.32
CA GLU A 87 1.77 4.59 8.83
C GLU A 87 1.33 3.34 8.09
N TYR A 88 1.86 3.16 6.88
CA TYR A 88 1.51 2.07 5.98
C TYR A 88 2.74 1.24 5.72
N ASP A 89 2.73 -0.03 6.17
CA ASP A 89 3.81 -0.98 5.94
C ASP A 89 3.41 -1.97 4.86
N HIS A 90 4.28 -2.13 3.86
CA HIS A 90 4.09 -3.04 2.74
C HIS A 90 5.18 -4.10 2.82
N ARG A 91 4.82 -5.28 3.30
CA ARG A 91 5.76 -6.39 3.53
C ARG A 91 5.63 -7.47 2.49
N PHE A 92 6.77 -8.05 2.12
CA PHE A 92 6.90 -9.12 1.16
C PHE A 92 7.63 -10.29 1.81
N GLU A 93 7.09 -11.49 1.67
CA GLU A 93 7.72 -12.70 2.19
C GLU A 93 7.66 -13.80 1.13
N PRO A 94 8.81 -14.34 0.68
CA PRO A 94 8.78 -15.41 -0.27
C PRO A 94 8.21 -16.70 0.37
N LEU A 95 7.29 -17.35 -0.35
CA LEU A 95 6.72 -18.65 0.02
C LEU A 95 7.14 -19.68 -1.03
N GLY A 96 8.46 -19.97 -1.09
CA GLY A 96 9.03 -20.81 -2.15
C GLY A 96 9.41 -19.95 -3.36
N ASP A 97 9.65 -20.63 -4.51
CA ASP A 97 10.28 -19.99 -5.67
C ASP A 97 9.31 -19.15 -6.51
N TYR A 98 8.00 -19.40 -6.41
CA TYR A 98 7.02 -18.76 -7.30
C TYR A 98 5.79 -18.24 -6.58
N LYS A 99 5.90 -18.03 -5.25
CA LYS A 99 4.82 -17.43 -4.47
C LYS A 99 5.39 -16.42 -3.50
N THR A 100 4.67 -15.33 -3.32
CA THR A 100 5.02 -14.26 -2.38
C THR A 100 3.80 -13.91 -1.55
N LYS A 101 3.97 -13.83 -0.24
CA LYS A 101 2.95 -13.32 0.67
C LYS A 101 3.16 -11.83 0.87
N PHE A 102 2.10 -11.06 0.63
CA PHE A 102 2.05 -9.64 0.95
C PHE A 102 1.36 -9.48 2.29
N THR A 103 1.91 -8.62 3.13
CA THR A 103 1.28 -8.21 4.39
C THR A 103 1.23 -6.69 4.41
N TRP A 104 0.03 -6.13 4.39
CA TRP A 104 -0.19 -4.70 4.47
C TRP A 104 -0.75 -4.34 5.83
N ILE A 105 -0.01 -3.50 6.55
CA ILE A 105 -0.35 -3.10 7.91
C ILE A 105 -0.52 -1.59 7.95
N ILE A 106 -1.64 -1.13 8.48
CA ILE A 106 -1.90 0.29 8.68
C ILE A 106 -2.00 0.53 10.18
N GLU A 107 -1.19 1.46 10.66
CA GLU A 107 -1.22 1.92 12.03
C GLU A 107 -1.58 3.39 12.07
N GLY A 108 -2.26 3.81 13.12
CA GLY A 108 -2.70 5.19 13.28
C GLY A 108 -2.43 5.73 14.67
N GLU A 109 -2.22 7.04 14.75
CA GLU A 109 -1.96 7.77 15.98
C GLU A 109 -2.68 9.11 15.93
N GLY A 110 -3.27 9.50 17.06
CA GLY A 110 -3.99 10.75 17.21
C GLY A 110 -5.31 10.58 17.92
N ILE A 111 -5.99 11.69 18.20
CA ILE A 111 -7.28 11.69 18.88
C ILE A 111 -8.33 11.02 17.97
N GLY A 112 -9.03 10.02 18.52
CA GLY A 112 -10.06 9.30 17.76
C GLY A 112 -9.54 8.19 16.86
N ALA A 113 -8.25 7.83 16.94
CA ALA A 113 -7.67 6.76 16.12
C ALA A 113 -8.40 5.42 16.35
N SER A 114 -8.91 5.16 17.56
CA SER A 114 -9.64 3.93 17.86
C SER A 114 -11.09 3.93 17.34
N THR A 115 -11.66 5.09 17.00
CA THR A 115 -13.05 5.24 16.54
C THR A 115 -13.10 5.59 15.05
N ILE A 116 -12.53 6.72 14.65
CA ILE A 116 -12.46 7.16 13.26
C ILE A 116 -11.60 6.19 12.43
N GLY A 117 -10.55 5.63 13.06
CA GLY A 117 -9.75 4.59 12.46
C GLY A 117 -10.54 3.35 12.06
N ARG A 118 -11.59 2.99 12.81
CA ARG A 118 -12.46 1.86 12.43
C ARG A 118 -13.26 2.16 11.16
N VAL A 119 -13.75 3.38 11.00
CA VAL A 119 -14.47 3.79 9.80
C VAL A 119 -13.51 3.79 8.60
N PHE A 120 -12.32 4.33 8.79
CA PHE A 120 -11.26 4.29 7.80
C PHE A 120 -10.93 2.84 7.41
N ALA A 121 -10.73 1.96 8.40
CA ALA A 121 -10.40 0.56 8.17
C ALA A 121 -11.50 -0.17 7.38
N TRP A 122 -12.76 0.10 7.71
CA TRP A 122 -13.90 -0.51 7.03
C TRP A 122 -13.92 -0.12 5.54
N GLN A 123 -13.78 1.17 5.25
CA GLN A 123 -13.75 1.65 3.87
C GLN A 123 -12.51 1.14 3.12
N TYR A 124 -11.36 1.17 3.77
CA TYR A 124 -10.11 0.69 3.18
C TYR A 124 -10.17 -0.80 2.88
N LYS A 125 -10.71 -1.60 3.81
CA LYS A 125 -10.90 -3.04 3.61
C LYS A 125 -11.77 -3.32 2.39
N ARG A 126 -12.87 -2.58 2.21
CA ARG A 126 -13.74 -2.73 1.04
C ARG A 126 -13.00 -2.43 -0.25
N ASN A 127 -12.18 -1.39 -0.26
CA ASN A 127 -11.33 -1.06 -1.41
C ASN A 127 -10.35 -2.19 -1.70
N LEU A 128 -9.72 -2.75 -0.68
CA LEU A 128 -8.78 -3.87 -0.84
C LEU A 128 -9.47 -5.15 -1.30
N ASP A 129 -10.67 -5.43 -0.83
CA ASP A 129 -11.43 -6.60 -1.28
C ASP A 129 -11.66 -6.60 -2.80
N LYS A 130 -11.72 -5.42 -3.40
CA LYS A 130 -11.83 -5.26 -4.86
C LYS A 130 -10.48 -5.20 -5.55
N ALA A 131 -9.51 -4.55 -4.93
CA ALA A 131 -8.19 -4.30 -5.52
C ALA A 131 -7.31 -5.55 -5.54
N ILE A 132 -7.30 -6.32 -4.47
CA ILE A 132 -6.41 -7.49 -4.33
C ILE A 132 -6.60 -8.52 -5.44
N PRO A 133 -7.84 -8.95 -5.79
CA PRO A 133 -7.99 -9.89 -6.89
C PRO A 133 -7.46 -9.38 -8.22
N LEU A 134 -7.59 -8.08 -8.50
CA LEU A 134 -7.06 -7.47 -9.72
C LEU A 134 -5.53 -7.47 -9.71
N LEU A 135 -4.93 -7.14 -8.57
CA LEU A 135 -3.48 -7.18 -8.41
C LEU A 135 -2.94 -8.59 -8.59
N GLN A 136 -3.58 -9.57 -7.96
CA GLN A 136 -3.21 -10.98 -8.10
C GLN A 136 -3.26 -11.41 -9.56
N HIS A 137 -4.30 -11.00 -10.28
CA HIS A 137 -4.45 -11.31 -11.69
C HIS A 137 -3.35 -10.65 -12.54
N GLU A 138 -3.05 -9.37 -12.31
CA GLU A 138 -1.97 -8.67 -13.02
C GLU A 138 -0.64 -9.37 -12.83
N ILE A 139 -0.29 -9.70 -11.60
CA ILE A 139 1.00 -10.32 -11.29
C ILE A 139 1.09 -11.72 -11.88
N SER A 140 0.01 -12.49 -11.84
CA SER A 140 -0.02 -13.86 -12.42
C SER A 140 0.15 -13.87 -13.93
N ASN A 141 -0.09 -12.77 -14.61
CA ASN A 141 -0.02 -12.67 -16.06
C ASN A 141 1.22 -11.90 -16.57
N LEU A 142 2.18 -11.70 -15.70
CA LEU A 142 3.45 -11.06 -16.08
C LEU A 142 4.36 -12.00 -16.87
#